data_08d734dd2bc33f0f58791cffdbf67425
#
_entry.id   08d734dd2bc33f0f58791cffdbf67425
#
_cell.length_a   1.000
_cell.length_b   1.000
_cell.length_c   1.000
_cell.angle_alpha   90.00
_cell.angle_beta   90.00
_cell.angle_gamma   90.00
#
_symmetry.space_group_name_H-M   'P 1'
#
loop_
_entity.id
_entity.type
_entity.pdbx_description
1 polymer ?
#
loop_
_entity_poly.entity_id
_entity_poly.type
_entity_poly.pdbx_seq_one_letter_code
_entity_poly.pdbx_strand_id
1 'polypeptide(L)'
;MGRLDGKVAIVTGGARGMGAETVRLFAQEGASVVIADMLIAEGSALAAEIGGAALFHPTNIAREEDWAALVEATTARFGQPDILVNNAAMQRFASILDCDVADFRSVLDVNLIGTFIGLKLVGALMVRRGRGSIVNISSVDGMRGANGYAAYSTSKWGVRGLTKVAAMEFGPRGVRVNSVHPGGVFTVMGNPTGETVETIDGSFGMVPLQRTGRPGEVVAASLFLASDEASYVCGAELAVDGGWTAGIYNPMLSGSPDDHDYGLREGAHPLNAHFDAALAAKAAVPA
;
A
#
# COMPACT_ATOMS: atom_id res chain seq x y z
N MET A 1 19.77 16.92 -8.43
CA MET A 1 19.52 16.65 -7.00
C MET A 1 18.30 15.77 -6.94
N GLY A 2 18.43 14.59 -6.34
CA GLY A 2 17.30 13.67 -6.20
C GLY A 2 16.30 14.16 -5.15
N ARG A 3 15.06 13.68 -5.20
CA ARG A 3 13.97 14.09 -4.29
C ARG A 3 14.22 13.68 -2.83
N LEU A 4 15.16 12.74 -2.58
CA LEU A 4 15.53 12.22 -1.26
C LEU A 4 17.02 12.42 -0.94
N ASP A 5 17.69 13.37 -1.61
CA ASP A 5 19.11 13.62 -1.39
C ASP A 5 19.44 13.81 0.10
N GLY A 6 20.42 13.02 0.59
CA GLY A 6 20.89 13.06 1.98
C GLY A 6 19.92 12.53 3.02
N LYS A 7 18.77 11.98 2.64
CA LYS A 7 17.83 11.31 3.56
C LYS A 7 18.27 9.87 3.85
N VAL A 8 17.93 9.39 5.03
CA VAL A 8 18.10 7.98 5.43
C VAL A 8 16.73 7.32 5.49
N ALA A 9 16.53 6.25 4.73
CA ALA A 9 15.25 5.55 4.63
C ALA A 9 15.36 4.10 5.11
N ILE A 10 14.44 3.66 5.97
CA ILE A 10 14.24 2.25 6.32
C ILE A 10 13.03 1.74 5.52
N VAL A 11 13.18 0.62 4.81
CA VAL A 11 12.11 -0.05 4.07
C VAL A 11 11.96 -1.48 4.59
N THR A 12 10.84 -1.78 5.23
CA THR A 12 10.53 -3.14 5.67
C THR A 12 9.95 -3.99 4.54
N GLY A 13 10.27 -5.31 4.53
CA GLY A 13 9.92 -6.16 3.40
C GLY A 13 10.63 -5.70 2.12
N GLY A 14 11.85 -5.17 2.28
CA GLY A 14 12.59 -4.49 1.23
C GLY A 14 13.32 -5.39 0.25
N ALA A 15 13.35 -6.71 0.47
CA ALA A 15 14.16 -7.62 -0.35
C ALA A 15 13.51 -8.02 -1.68
N ARG A 16 12.18 -7.87 -1.82
CA ARG A 16 11.44 -8.24 -3.06
C ARG A 16 10.21 -7.39 -3.30
N GLY A 17 9.62 -7.54 -4.50
CA GLY A 17 8.35 -6.91 -4.88
C GLY A 17 8.35 -5.39 -4.75
N MET A 18 7.28 -4.82 -4.23
CA MET A 18 7.17 -3.36 -4.03
C MET A 18 8.26 -2.81 -3.10
N GLY A 19 8.67 -3.58 -2.08
CA GLY A 19 9.73 -3.16 -1.18
C GLY A 19 11.06 -2.98 -1.89
N ALA A 20 11.48 -3.95 -2.70
CA ALA A 20 12.73 -3.86 -3.47
C ALA A 20 12.69 -2.71 -4.49
N GLU A 21 11.54 -2.50 -5.13
CA GLU A 21 11.36 -1.37 -6.04
C GLU A 21 11.42 -0.03 -5.31
N THR A 22 10.84 0.05 -4.09
CA THR A 22 10.97 1.23 -3.21
C THR A 22 12.43 1.50 -2.87
N VAL A 23 13.17 0.46 -2.50
CA VAL A 23 14.60 0.56 -2.17
C VAL A 23 15.41 1.10 -3.35
N ARG A 24 15.20 0.54 -4.56
CA ARG A 24 15.89 1.01 -5.78
C ARG A 24 15.56 2.46 -6.09
N LEU A 25 14.28 2.80 -6.12
CA LEU A 25 13.84 4.16 -6.44
C LEU A 25 14.34 5.18 -5.43
N PHE A 26 14.28 4.87 -4.13
CA PHE A 26 14.76 5.79 -3.09
C PHE A 26 16.28 5.99 -3.16
N ALA A 27 17.05 4.94 -3.46
CA ALA A 27 18.49 5.07 -3.68
C ALA A 27 18.80 5.90 -4.95
N GLN A 28 18.07 5.70 -6.04
CA GLN A 28 18.19 6.51 -7.26
C GLN A 28 17.86 7.98 -7.02
N GLU A 29 16.96 8.27 -6.08
CA GLU A 29 16.58 9.62 -5.66
C GLU A 29 17.49 10.20 -4.56
N GLY A 30 18.63 9.56 -4.30
CA GLY A 30 19.70 10.09 -3.45
C GLY A 30 19.62 9.69 -1.96
N ALA A 31 18.71 8.81 -1.57
CA ALA A 31 18.64 8.32 -0.20
C ALA A 31 19.71 7.26 0.09
N SER A 32 20.20 7.24 1.35
CA SER A 32 20.78 6.04 1.93
C SER A 32 19.65 5.11 2.40
N VAL A 33 19.63 3.85 1.94
CA VAL A 33 18.50 2.95 2.16
C VAL A 33 18.89 1.74 3.01
N VAL A 34 18.04 1.39 3.97
CA VAL A 34 18.16 0.18 4.79
C VAL A 34 17.07 -0.80 4.41
N ILE A 35 17.49 -1.97 3.94
CA ILE A 35 16.65 -3.08 3.50
C ILE A 35 16.40 -3.96 4.73
N ALA A 36 15.24 -3.86 5.35
CA ALA A 36 14.85 -4.67 6.49
C ALA A 36 13.96 -5.83 6.04
N ASP A 37 14.48 -7.05 6.03
CA ASP A 37 13.76 -8.24 5.56
C ASP A 37 14.30 -9.52 6.21
N MET A 38 13.51 -10.57 6.19
CA MET A 38 13.93 -11.92 6.61
C MET A 38 14.66 -12.69 5.48
N LEU A 39 14.54 -12.26 4.23
CA LEU A 39 15.09 -12.89 3.03
C LEU A 39 16.56 -12.48 2.85
N ILE A 40 17.47 -13.22 3.49
CA ILE A 40 18.89 -12.85 3.60
C ILE A 40 19.57 -12.81 2.22
N ALA A 41 19.31 -13.80 1.38
CA ALA A 41 19.96 -13.89 0.07
C ALA A 41 19.54 -12.74 -0.85
N GLU A 42 18.25 -12.51 -0.98
CA GLU A 42 17.67 -11.48 -1.84
C GLU A 42 18.00 -10.06 -1.32
N GLY A 43 17.91 -9.85 -0.01
CA GLY A 43 18.23 -8.56 0.59
C GLY A 43 19.72 -8.21 0.47
N SER A 44 20.61 -9.19 0.67
CA SER A 44 22.05 -9.00 0.49
C SER A 44 22.42 -8.74 -0.98
N ALA A 45 21.78 -9.45 -1.92
CA ALA A 45 22.00 -9.23 -3.34
C ALA A 45 21.55 -7.82 -3.76
N LEU A 46 20.41 -7.36 -3.29
CA LEU A 46 19.90 -6.00 -3.57
C LEU A 46 20.82 -4.92 -2.96
N ALA A 47 21.31 -5.13 -1.75
CA ALA A 47 22.26 -4.20 -1.13
C ALA A 47 23.58 -4.13 -1.93
N ALA A 48 24.07 -5.27 -2.41
CA ALA A 48 25.25 -5.32 -3.27
C ALA A 48 25.03 -4.65 -4.64
N GLU A 49 23.84 -4.80 -5.24
CA GLU A 49 23.43 -4.13 -6.47
C GLU A 49 23.50 -2.59 -6.34
N ILE A 50 23.00 -2.04 -5.23
CA ILE A 50 22.95 -0.59 -4.99
C ILE A 50 24.30 -0.06 -4.52
N GLY A 51 25.06 -0.86 -3.79
CA GLY A 51 26.38 -0.49 -3.30
C GLY A 51 26.36 0.35 -2.03
N GLY A 52 27.27 1.31 -1.90
CA GLY A 52 27.55 2.04 -0.65
C GLY A 52 26.37 2.80 -0.04
N ALA A 53 25.33 3.07 -0.82
CA ALA A 53 24.10 3.72 -0.37
C ALA A 53 23.07 2.75 0.24
N ALA A 54 23.32 1.43 0.23
CA ALA A 54 22.42 0.45 0.81
C ALA A 54 23.05 -0.33 1.96
N LEU A 55 22.19 -0.74 2.91
CA LEU A 55 22.49 -1.68 3.98
C LEU A 55 21.37 -2.72 4.03
N PHE A 56 21.70 -3.99 3.99
CA PHE A 56 20.76 -5.05 4.34
C PHE A 56 20.87 -5.39 5.83
N HIS A 57 19.74 -5.53 6.51
CA HIS A 57 19.65 -5.99 7.89
C HIS A 57 18.58 -7.08 8.03
N PRO A 58 18.91 -8.31 8.47
CA PRO A 58 17.94 -9.37 8.71
C PRO A 58 17.00 -8.93 9.82
N THR A 59 15.70 -8.86 9.54
CA THR A 59 14.73 -8.27 10.46
C THR A 59 13.40 -9.00 10.37
N ASN A 60 12.94 -9.58 11.47
CA ASN A 60 11.56 -9.99 11.67
C ASN A 60 10.80 -8.84 12.35
N ILE A 61 9.97 -8.13 11.59
CA ILE A 61 9.26 -6.95 12.10
C ILE A 61 8.23 -7.26 13.20
N ALA A 62 7.86 -8.53 13.42
CA ALA A 62 6.99 -8.93 14.54
C ALA A 62 7.74 -8.98 15.89
N ARG A 63 9.06 -8.72 15.92
CA ARG A 63 9.91 -8.80 17.11
C ARG A 63 10.51 -7.44 17.43
N GLU A 64 10.25 -6.93 18.63
CA GLU A 64 10.72 -5.61 19.05
C GLU A 64 12.26 -5.53 19.14
N GLU A 65 12.90 -6.64 19.52
CA GLU A 65 14.37 -6.74 19.58
C GLU A 65 15.03 -6.63 18.20
N ASP A 66 14.42 -7.19 17.15
CA ASP A 66 14.95 -7.07 15.79
C ASP A 66 14.85 -5.62 15.28
N TRP A 67 13.76 -4.92 15.63
CA TRP A 67 13.63 -3.48 15.36
C TRP A 67 14.69 -2.64 16.09
N ALA A 68 15.00 -2.96 17.35
CA ALA A 68 16.02 -2.25 18.10
C ALA A 68 17.39 -2.40 17.42
N ALA A 69 17.76 -3.63 17.03
CA ALA A 69 19.00 -3.90 16.30
C ALA A 69 19.04 -3.21 14.91
N LEU A 70 17.92 -3.20 14.18
CA LEU A 70 17.79 -2.49 12.91
C LEU A 70 18.04 -0.99 13.05
N VAL A 71 17.45 -0.36 14.07
CA VAL A 71 17.62 1.08 14.35
C VAL A 71 19.06 1.39 14.73
N GLU A 72 19.70 0.55 15.55
CA GLU A 72 21.11 0.68 15.91
C GLU A 72 22.02 0.58 14.67
N ALA A 73 21.86 -0.46 13.87
CA ALA A 73 22.62 -0.65 12.62
C ALA A 73 22.42 0.50 11.63
N THR A 74 21.18 0.99 11.48
CA THR A 74 20.86 2.14 10.64
C THR A 74 21.61 3.38 11.09
N THR A 75 21.53 3.66 12.40
CA THR A 75 22.13 4.86 12.99
C THR A 75 23.66 4.82 12.91
N ALA A 76 24.25 3.67 13.15
CA ALA A 76 25.71 3.49 13.07
C ALA A 76 26.23 3.65 11.62
N ARG A 77 25.46 3.22 10.62
CA ARG A 77 25.90 3.22 9.22
C ARG A 77 25.63 4.54 8.49
N PHE A 78 24.44 5.12 8.68
CA PHE A 78 23.96 6.27 7.90
C PHE A 78 23.47 7.45 8.73
N GLY A 79 23.40 7.29 10.05
CA GLY A 79 22.74 8.26 10.92
C GLY A 79 21.27 7.96 11.16
N GLN A 80 20.58 8.89 11.81
CA GLN A 80 19.17 8.69 12.19
C GLN A 80 18.24 8.66 10.97
N PRO A 81 17.24 7.76 10.94
CA PRO A 81 16.32 7.65 9.82
C PRO A 81 15.43 8.89 9.67
N ASP A 82 15.30 9.39 8.44
CA ASP A 82 14.39 10.46 8.02
C ASP A 82 13.07 9.91 7.49
N ILE A 83 13.10 8.69 6.95
CA ILE A 83 11.98 8.04 6.29
C ILE A 83 11.82 6.61 6.82
N LEU A 84 10.57 6.22 7.10
CA LEU A 84 10.19 4.83 7.35
C LEU A 84 9.10 4.42 6.38
N VAL A 85 9.32 3.34 5.62
CA VAL A 85 8.28 2.69 4.82
C VAL A 85 7.94 1.35 5.45
N ASN A 86 6.79 1.27 6.10
CA ASN A 86 6.23 0.03 6.63
C ASN A 86 5.53 -0.71 5.49
N ASN A 87 6.30 -1.50 4.72
CA ASN A 87 5.84 -2.23 3.56
C ASN A 87 5.72 -3.75 3.81
N ALA A 88 6.49 -4.31 4.72
CA ALA A 88 6.44 -5.75 5.00
C ALA A 88 5.02 -6.20 5.37
N ALA A 89 4.57 -7.28 4.75
CA ALA A 89 3.27 -7.87 5.00
C ALA A 89 3.25 -9.36 4.63
N MET A 90 2.30 -10.07 5.22
CA MET A 90 1.91 -11.42 4.82
C MET A 90 0.39 -11.52 4.68
N GLN A 91 -0.07 -12.52 3.95
CA GLN A 91 -1.49 -12.83 3.80
C GLN A 91 -1.75 -14.33 3.98
N ARG A 92 -2.95 -14.65 4.43
CA ARG A 92 -3.53 -15.99 4.50
C ARG A 92 -4.96 -15.90 3.99
N PHE A 93 -5.31 -16.83 3.12
CA PHE A 93 -6.66 -16.91 2.56
C PHE A 93 -7.45 -18.00 3.28
N ALA A 94 -8.54 -17.63 3.93
CA ALA A 94 -9.49 -18.55 4.52
C ALA A 94 -10.83 -17.85 4.75
N SER A 95 -11.94 -18.59 4.65
CA SER A 95 -13.23 -18.08 5.13
C SER A 95 -13.15 -17.80 6.64
N ILE A 96 -14.06 -17.00 7.19
CA ILE A 96 -14.09 -16.76 8.65
C ILE A 96 -14.28 -18.07 9.42
N LEU A 97 -15.04 -19.00 8.87
CA LEU A 97 -15.34 -20.26 9.54
C LEU A 97 -14.14 -21.24 9.54
N ASP A 98 -13.25 -21.13 8.54
CA ASP A 98 -12.13 -22.05 8.33
C ASP A 98 -10.78 -21.42 8.73
N CYS A 99 -10.77 -20.14 9.10
CA CYS A 99 -9.54 -19.42 9.44
C CYS A 99 -9.05 -19.83 10.83
N ASP A 100 -7.89 -20.48 10.89
CA ASP A 100 -7.25 -20.76 12.16
C ASP A 100 -6.90 -19.49 12.92
N VAL A 101 -7.15 -19.49 14.24
CA VAL A 101 -6.80 -18.36 15.13
C VAL A 101 -5.29 -18.10 15.13
N ALA A 102 -4.46 -19.15 14.98
CA ALA A 102 -3.02 -19.00 14.88
C ALA A 102 -2.60 -18.25 13.60
N ASP A 103 -3.20 -18.59 12.46
CA ASP A 103 -2.98 -17.90 11.19
C ASP A 103 -3.48 -16.45 11.25
N PHE A 104 -4.66 -16.22 11.82
CA PHE A 104 -5.19 -14.89 12.05
C PHE A 104 -4.22 -14.03 12.87
N ARG A 105 -3.73 -14.56 14.00
CA ARG A 105 -2.75 -13.88 14.86
C ARG A 105 -1.45 -13.58 14.12
N SER A 106 -0.89 -14.57 13.40
CA SER A 106 0.37 -14.39 12.67
C SER A 106 0.31 -13.26 11.64
N VAL A 107 -0.82 -13.10 10.95
CA VAL A 107 -1.04 -11.98 10.02
C VAL A 107 -1.11 -10.64 10.77
N LEU A 108 -1.79 -10.59 11.91
CA LEU A 108 -1.84 -9.38 12.74
C LEU A 108 -0.46 -9.04 13.31
N ASP A 109 0.28 -10.02 13.80
CA ASP A 109 1.62 -9.81 14.38
C ASP A 109 2.57 -9.18 13.35
N VAL A 110 2.58 -9.67 12.12
CA VAL A 110 3.42 -9.10 11.06
C VAL A 110 2.86 -7.75 10.59
N ASN A 111 1.61 -7.72 10.12
CA ASN A 111 1.11 -6.55 9.36
C ASN A 111 0.77 -5.37 10.27
N LEU A 112 0.25 -5.62 11.46
CA LEU A 112 -0.26 -4.58 12.36
C LEU A 112 0.70 -4.31 13.52
N ILE A 113 1.07 -5.33 14.28
CA ILE A 113 1.97 -5.16 15.42
C ILE A 113 3.36 -4.75 14.94
N GLY A 114 3.88 -5.37 13.87
CA GLY A 114 5.16 -4.97 13.26
C GLY A 114 5.17 -3.51 12.81
N THR A 115 4.09 -3.04 12.17
CA THR A 115 3.93 -1.62 11.82
C THR A 115 3.90 -0.72 13.06
N PHE A 116 3.18 -1.14 14.11
CA PHE A 116 3.13 -0.40 15.38
C PHE A 116 4.51 -0.29 16.03
N ILE A 117 5.31 -1.36 16.05
CA ILE A 117 6.66 -1.32 16.61
C ILE A 117 7.54 -0.35 15.82
N GLY A 118 7.46 -0.36 14.48
CA GLY A 118 8.15 0.61 13.63
C GLY A 118 7.77 2.05 13.94
N LEU A 119 6.47 2.34 14.07
CA LEU A 119 5.97 3.66 14.50
C LEU A 119 6.53 4.04 15.88
N LYS A 120 6.51 3.12 16.84
CA LYS A 120 7.00 3.34 18.20
C LYS A 120 8.50 3.67 18.22
N LEU A 121 9.34 2.87 17.60
CA LEU A 121 10.79 2.98 17.75
C LEU A 121 11.40 4.02 16.79
N VAL A 122 11.08 3.95 15.51
CA VAL A 122 11.59 4.90 14.50
C VAL A 122 10.88 6.25 14.63
N GLY A 123 9.58 6.26 14.83
CA GLY A 123 8.79 7.47 15.06
C GLY A 123 9.30 8.25 16.29
N ALA A 124 9.68 7.59 17.37
CA ALA A 124 10.26 8.25 18.54
C ALA A 124 11.57 9.00 18.23
N LEU A 125 12.41 8.47 17.32
CA LEU A 125 13.63 9.17 16.87
C LEU A 125 13.27 10.42 16.07
N MET A 126 12.34 10.29 15.14
CA MET A 126 11.87 11.40 14.30
C MET A 126 11.22 12.49 15.12
N VAL A 127 10.35 12.14 16.08
CA VAL A 127 9.68 13.07 17.01
C VAL A 127 10.68 13.84 17.85
N ARG A 128 11.71 13.18 18.41
CA ARG A 128 12.77 13.87 19.16
C ARG A 128 13.55 14.87 18.30
N ARG A 129 13.72 14.57 17.03
CA ARG A 129 14.45 15.43 16.07
C ARG A 129 13.57 16.51 15.43
N GLY A 130 12.25 16.42 15.57
CA GLY A 130 11.30 17.40 15.04
C GLY A 130 11.09 17.29 13.52
N ARG A 131 11.44 16.16 12.90
CA ARG A 131 11.27 15.93 11.45
C ARG A 131 11.26 14.44 11.10
N GLY A 132 10.51 14.09 10.05
CA GLY A 132 10.47 12.74 9.49
C GLY A 132 9.24 12.51 8.62
N SER A 133 9.27 11.44 7.84
CA SER A 133 8.12 10.98 7.06
C SER A 133 7.95 9.47 7.21
N ILE A 134 6.74 9.04 7.55
CA ILE A 134 6.39 7.62 7.67
C ILE A 134 5.30 7.30 6.65
N VAL A 135 5.53 6.28 5.83
CA VAL A 135 4.60 5.77 4.83
C VAL A 135 4.22 4.35 5.20
N ASN A 136 2.96 4.14 5.55
CA ASN A 136 2.42 2.83 5.87
C ASN A 136 1.73 2.23 4.63
N ILE A 137 2.13 1.04 4.20
CA ILE A 137 1.48 0.35 3.09
C ILE A 137 0.31 -0.46 3.63
N SER A 138 -0.89 0.09 3.41
CA SER A 138 -2.16 -0.60 3.68
C SER A 138 -2.59 -1.43 2.46
N SER A 139 -3.84 -1.33 2.04
CA SER A 139 -4.45 -2.01 0.88
C SER A 139 -5.81 -1.39 0.59
N VAL A 140 -6.36 -1.62 -0.58
CA VAL A 140 -7.81 -1.46 -0.82
C VAL A 140 -8.65 -2.30 0.16
N ASP A 141 -8.11 -3.43 0.63
CA ASP A 141 -8.76 -4.27 1.65
C ASP A 141 -8.65 -3.68 3.08
N GLY A 142 -7.97 -2.57 3.25
CA GLY A 142 -8.06 -1.68 4.41
C GLY A 142 -9.15 -0.60 4.27
N MET A 143 -9.85 -0.55 3.12
CA MET A 143 -10.92 0.42 2.84
C MET A 143 -12.27 -0.26 2.59
N ARG A 144 -12.26 -1.54 2.21
CA ARG A 144 -13.42 -2.38 1.93
C ARG A 144 -13.16 -3.81 2.42
N GLY A 145 -14.20 -4.62 2.54
CA GLY A 145 -14.06 -6.05 2.81
C GLY A 145 -13.91 -6.87 1.54
N ALA A 146 -13.18 -7.99 1.67
CA ALA A 146 -13.15 -9.05 0.66
C ALA A 146 -13.34 -10.40 1.36
N ASN A 147 -14.14 -11.28 0.78
CA ASN A 147 -14.32 -12.63 1.30
C ASN A 147 -13.01 -13.42 1.21
N GLY A 148 -12.75 -14.27 2.20
CA GLY A 148 -11.50 -15.02 2.29
C GLY A 148 -10.30 -14.23 2.85
N TYR A 149 -10.45 -12.95 3.18
CA TYR A 149 -9.38 -12.07 3.64
C TYR A 149 -9.53 -11.63 5.10
N ALA A 150 -10.19 -12.42 5.96
CA ALA A 150 -10.52 -12.00 7.32
C ALA A 150 -9.32 -11.41 8.09
N ALA A 151 -8.20 -12.14 8.18
CA ALA A 151 -7.01 -11.69 8.88
C ALA A 151 -6.34 -10.49 8.18
N TYR A 152 -6.17 -10.59 6.86
CA TYR A 152 -5.49 -9.57 6.07
C TYR A 152 -6.24 -8.23 6.09
N SER A 153 -7.54 -8.23 5.76
CA SER A 153 -8.36 -7.02 5.79
C SER A 153 -8.35 -6.40 7.18
N THR A 154 -8.56 -7.19 8.25
CA THR A 154 -8.51 -6.69 9.63
C THR A 154 -7.17 -6.01 9.92
N SER A 155 -6.05 -6.62 9.52
CA SER A 155 -4.73 -6.01 9.71
C SER A 155 -4.58 -4.68 8.96
N LYS A 156 -5.06 -4.60 7.71
CA LYS A 156 -4.92 -3.40 6.88
C LYS A 156 -5.86 -2.25 7.29
N TRP A 157 -7.05 -2.57 7.82
CA TRP A 157 -7.90 -1.60 8.53
C TRP A 157 -7.20 -1.08 9.80
N GLY A 158 -6.53 -1.96 10.56
CA GLY A 158 -5.74 -1.57 11.74
C GLY A 158 -4.59 -0.62 11.38
N VAL A 159 -3.84 -0.90 10.31
CA VAL A 159 -2.77 -0.02 9.79
C VAL A 159 -3.32 1.35 9.41
N ARG A 160 -4.51 1.41 8.78
CA ARG A 160 -5.20 2.64 8.46
C ARG A 160 -5.51 3.46 9.73
N GLY A 161 -6.07 2.80 10.77
CA GLY A 161 -6.34 3.43 12.07
C GLY A 161 -5.07 3.94 12.75
N LEU A 162 -4.01 3.12 12.81
CA LEU A 162 -2.70 3.51 13.36
C LEU A 162 -2.11 4.72 12.64
N THR A 163 -2.24 4.79 11.31
CA THR A 163 -1.77 5.93 10.52
C THR A 163 -2.43 7.24 10.98
N LYS A 164 -3.75 7.23 11.19
CA LYS A 164 -4.49 8.42 11.67
C LYS A 164 -4.05 8.84 13.06
N VAL A 165 -3.93 7.88 13.99
CA VAL A 165 -3.49 8.16 15.36
C VAL A 165 -2.07 8.73 15.36
N ALA A 166 -1.14 8.08 14.66
CA ALA A 166 0.24 8.53 14.59
C ALA A 166 0.38 9.92 13.92
N ALA A 167 -0.45 10.23 12.92
CA ALA A 167 -0.48 11.55 12.30
C ALA A 167 -0.90 12.64 13.30
N MET A 168 -1.87 12.34 14.18
CA MET A 168 -2.31 13.29 15.22
C MET A 168 -1.26 13.46 16.32
N GLU A 169 -0.58 12.39 16.73
CA GLU A 169 0.40 12.44 17.82
C GLU A 169 1.76 13.01 17.37
N PHE A 170 2.21 12.68 16.15
CA PHE A 170 3.54 13.04 15.65
C PHE A 170 3.54 14.34 14.85
N GLY A 171 2.41 14.70 14.23
CA GLY A 171 2.27 15.93 13.43
C GLY A 171 2.69 17.21 14.15
N PRO A 172 2.23 17.44 15.40
CA PRO A 172 2.69 18.61 16.19
C PRO A 172 4.19 18.64 16.47
N ARG A 173 4.88 17.53 16.23
CA ARG A 173 6.34 17.38 16.37
C ARG A 173 7.07 17.33 15.02
N GLY A 174 6.42 17.79 13.93
CA GLY A 174 7.04 17.90 12.61
C GLY A 174 7.23 16.57 11.85
N VAL A 175 6.56 15.49 12.27
CA VAL A 175 6.63 14.18 11.60
C VAL A 175 5.32 13.89 10.88
N ARG A 176 5.41 13.65 9.56
CA ARG A 176 4.25 13.29 8.73
C ARG A 176 4.04 11.78 8.72
N VAL A 177 2.82 11.33 8.82
CA VAL A 177 2.46 9.90 8.73
C VAL A 177 1.29 9.76 7.77
N ASN A 178 1.47 8.97 6.72
CA ASN A 178 0.47 8.75 5.67
C ASN A 178 0.38 7.26 5.32
N SER A 179 -0.70 6.87 4.65
CA SER A 179 -0.85 5.51 4.13
C SER A 179 -1.06 5.50 2.61
N VAL A 180 -0.49 4.48 1.96
CA VAL A 180 -0.77 4.11 0.57
C VAL A 180 -1.65 2.86 0.59
N HIS A 181 -2.65 2.83 -0.29
CA HIS A 181 -3.62 1.75 -0.40
C HIS A 181 -3.58 1.16 -1.82
N PRO A 182 -2.65 0.21 -2.08
CA PRO A 182 -2.57 -0.44 -3.37
C PRO A 182 -3.80 -1.29 -3.66
N GLY A 183 -4.18 -1.36 -4.94
CA GLY A 183 -5.06 -2.39 -5.49
C GLY A 183 -4.34 -3.70 -5.72
N GLY A 184 -4.77 -4.47 -6.72
CA GLY A 184 -4.01 -5.61 -7.20
C GLY A 184 -2.73 -5.13 -7.88
N VAL A 185 -1.57 -5.59 -7.39
CA VAL A 185 -0.25 -5.25 -7.92
C VAL A 185 0.47 -6.50 -8.35
N PHE A 186 1.05 -6.48 -9.56
CA PHE A 186 1.80 -7.60 -10.12
C PHE A 186 3.12 -7.82 -9.36
N THR A 187 3.05 -8.66 -8.33
CA THR A 187 4.16 -9.04 -7.44
C THR A 187 4.05 -10.51 -7.10
N VAL A 188 5.08 -11.11 -6.50
CA VAL A 188 5.00 -12.50 -6.00
C VAL A 188 3.81 -12.70 -5.03
N MET A 189 3.48 -11.71 -4.21
CA MET A 189 2.32 -11.77 -3.32
C MET A 189 0.99 -11.69 -4.08
N GLY A 190 0.91 -10.83 -5.10
CA GLY A 190 -0.28 -10.64 -5.93
C GLY A 190 -0.43 -11.68 -7.04
N ASN A 191 0.62 -12.47 -7.31
CA ASN A 191 0.67 -13.52 -8.33
C ASN A 191 1.45 -14.73 -7.81
N PRO A 192 0.94 -15.44 -6.79
CA PRO A 192 1.65 -16.57 -6.18
C PRO A 192 1.76 -17.79 -7.10
N THR A 193 0.94 -17.89 -8.13
CA THR A 193 0.92 -18.98 -9.12
C THR A 193 1.91 -18.77 -10.27
N GLY A 194 2.48 -17.55 -10.40
CA GLY A 194 3.44 -17.22 -11.45
C GLY A 194 2.83 -17.10 -12.85
N GLU A 195 1.56 -16.72 -12.92
CA GLU A 195 0.85 -16.47 -14.18
C GLU A 195 1.47 -15.32 -14.99
N THR A 196 1.17 -15.26 -16.29
CA THR A 196 1.62 -14.14 -17.11
C THR A 196 0.91 -12.83 -16.74
N VAL A 197 1.50 -11.72 -17.14
CA VAL A 197 0.90 -10.37 -16.93
C VAL A 197 -0.47 -10.29 -17.56
N GLU A 198 -0.62 -10.80 -18.78
CA GLU A 198 -1.86 -10.79 -19.55
C GLU A 198 -2.97 -11.60 -18.87
N THR A 199 -2.62 -12.78 -18.33
CA THR A 199 -3.57 -13.63 -17.60
C THR A 199 -4.08 -12.94 -16.33
N ILE A 200 -3.17 -12.35 -15.56
CA ILE A 200 -3.52 -11.65 -14.32
C ILE A 200 -4.34 -10.39 -14.65
N ASP A 201 -3.92 -9.58 -15.62
CA ASP A 201 -4.65 -8.37 -16.02
C ASP A 201 -6.08 -8.70 -16.47
N GLY A 202 -6.27 -9.79 -17.22
CA GLY A 202 -7.58 -10.29 -17.62
C GLY A 202 -8.53 -10.61 -16.46
N SER A 203 -8.00 -10.86 -15.26
CA SER A 203 -8.81 -11.10 -14.06
C SER A 203 -9.27 -9.81 -13.36
N PHE A 204 -8.82 -8.64 -13.83
CA PHE A 204 -9.11 -7.33 -13.22
C PHE A 204 -10.14 -6.48 -13.98
N GLY A 205 -11.03 -7.13 -14.75
CA GLY A 205 -12.10 -6.46 -15.46
C GLY A 205 -13.08 -5.65 -14.61
N MET A 206 -13.12 -5.87 -13.27
CA MET A 206 -13.89 -5.07 -12.33
C MET A 206 -13.18 -3.77 -11.91
N VAL A 207 -11.92 -3.59 -12.27
CA VAL A 207 -11.15 -2.37 -11.97
C VAL A 207 -11.31 -1.40 -13.15
N PRO A 208 -11.63 -0.11 -12.94
CA PRO A 208 -11.81 0.85 -14.04
C PRO A 208 -10.64 0.90 -15.04
N LEU A 209 -9.39 0.78 -14.59
CA LEU A 209 -8.22 0.72 -15.49
C LEU A 209 -7.99 -0.66 -16.14
N GLN A 210 -8.84 -1.66 -15.87
CA GLN A 210 -8.89 -2.98 -16.54
C GLN A 210 -7.57 -3.78 -16.44
N ARG A 211 -6.74 -3.54 -15.45
CA ARG A 211 -5.46 -4.23 -15.24
C ARG A 211 -5.00 -4.18 -13.79
N THR A 212 -4.01 -4.97 -13.48
CA THR A 212 -3.22 -4.82 -12.24
C THR A 212 -2.31 -3.60 -12.33
N GLY A 213 -1.99 -3.03 -11.17
CA GLY A 213 -0.91 -2.06 -11.03
C GLY A 213 0.47 -2.73 -11.18
N ARG A 214 1.48 -1.93 -11.55
CA ARG A 214 2.87 -2.34 -11.52
C ARG A 214 3.54 -1.79 -10.24
N PRO A 215 4.53 -2.48 -9.67
CA PRO A 215 5.20 -2.03 -8.44
C PRO A 215 5.63 -0.56 -8.48
N GLY A 216 6.23 -0.12 -9.59
CA GLY A 216 6.69 1.27 -9.78
C GLY A 216 5.57 2.32 -9.65
N GLU A 217 4.31 1.99 -10.02
CA GLU A 217 3.18 2.91 -9.90
C GLU A 217 2.82 3.18 -8.43
N VAL A 218 2.90 2.16 -7.58
CA VAL A 218 2.66 2.29 -6.13
C VAL A 218 3.85 2.98 -5.45
N VAL A 219 5.06 2.65 -5.87
CA VAL A 219 6.30 3.18 -5.28
C VAL A 219 6.44 4.68 -5.57
N ALA A 220 5.98 5.16 -6.73
CA ALA A 220 5.92 6.59 -7.04
C ALA A 220 5.08 7.38 -6.02
N ALA A 221 3.95 6.83 -5.57
CA ALA A 221 3.14 7.43 -4.51
C ALA A 221 3.87 7.43 -3.16
N SER A 222 4.58 6.35 -2.84
CA SER A 222 5.40 6.26 -1.63
C SER A 222 6.55 7.27 -1.65
N LEU A 223 7.21 7.46 -2.80
CA LEU A 223 8.25 8.47 -2.99
C LEU A 223 7.70 9.89 -2.78
N PHE A 224 6.56 10.22 -3.37
CA PHE A 224 5.90 11.51 -3.14
C PHE A 224 5.66 11.75 -1.65
N LEU A 225 5.02 10.82 -0.95
CA LEU A 225 4.71 10.96 0.47
C LEU A 225 5.97 11.03 1.36
N ALA A 226 7.05 10.35 0.97
CA ALA A 226 8.33 10.36 1.67
C ALA A 226 9.09 11.69 1.48
N SER A 227 8.94 12.33 0.34
CA SER A 227 9.67 13.54 -0.06
C SER A 227 9.13 14.82 0.59
N ASP A 228 9.88 15.92 0.49
CA ASP A 228 9.49 17.23 0.99
C ASP A 228 8.37 17.88 0.13
N GLU A 229 8.08 17.34 -1.07
CA GLU A 229 6.91 17.74 -1.89
C GLU A 229 5.59 17.50 -1.16
N ALA A 230 5.53 16.52 -0.28
CA ALA A 230 4.37 16.22 0.55
C ALA A 230 4.40 16.95 1.91
N SER A 231 5.07 18.09 2.01
CA SER A 231 5.30 18.82 3.28
C SER A 231 4.01 19.17 4.05
N TYR A 232 2.87 19.29 3.37
CA TYR A 232 1.57 19.58 4.00
C TYR A 232 0.60 18.38 3.94
N VAL A 233 1.12 17.17 3.63
CA VAL A 233 0.32 15.93 3.58
C VAL A 233 0.59 15.09 4.82
N CYS A 234 -0.38 15.03 5.72
CA CYS A 234 -0.32 14.27 6.97
C CYS A 234 -1.67 13.62 7.28
N GLY A 235 -1.67 12.34 7.63
CA GLY A 235 -2.88 11.57 7.87
C GLY A 235 -3.65 11.20 6.60
N ALA A 236 -3.07 11.38 5.42
CA ALA A 236 -3.73 11.04 4.15
C ALA A 236 -3.77 9.54 3.89
N GLU A 237 -4.78 9.15 3.11
CA GLU A 237 -4.99 7.81 2.56
C GLU A 237 -4.93 7.94 1.04
N LEU A 238 -3.84 7.47 0.43
CA LEU A 238 -3.65 7.56 -1.00
C LEU A 238 -3.93 6.20 -1.65
N ALA A 239 -5.08 6.07 -2.30
CA ALA A 239 -5.40 4.89 -3.09
C ALA A 239 -4.58 4.89 -4.39
N VAL A 240 -3.95 3.75 -4.70
CA VAL A 240 -3.23 3.49 -5.95
C VAL A 240 -3.73 2.15 -6.48
N ASP A 241 -4.93 2.15 -7.05
CA ASP A 241 -5.75 0.96 -7.21
C ASP A 241 -6.47 0.86 -8.56
N GLY A 242 -6.16 1.73 -9.51
CA GLY A 242 -6.82 1.77 -10.81
C GLY A 242 -8.28 2.17 -10.76
N GLY A 243 -8.72 2.82 -9.67
CA GLY A 243 -10.10 3.24 -9.45
C GLY A 243 -10.97 2.19 -8.74
N TRP A 244 -10.38 1.10 -8.23
CA TRP A 244 -11.12 -0.01 -7.63
C TRP A 244 -11.96 0.40 -6.41
N THR A 245 -11.52 1.39 -5.63
CA THR A 245 -12.26 1.91 -4.47
C THR A 245 -13.07 3.17 -4.75
N ALA A 246 -13.02 3.72 -5.98
CA ALA A 246 -13.81 4.90 -6.35
C ALA A 246 -15.31 4.60 -6.46
N GLY A 247 -15.68 3.33 -6.68
CA GLY A 247 -17.06 2.89 -6.81
C GLY A 247 -17.18 1.46 -7.32
N ILE A 248 -18.36 1.13 -7.82
CA ILE A 248 -18.62 -0.16 -8.49
C ILE A 248 -18.55 0.09 -10.00
N TYR A 249 -17.52 -0.45 -10.64
CA TYR A 249 -17.45 -0.49 -12.09
C TYR A 249 -18.37 -1.61 -12.61
N ASN A 250 -19.36 -1.23 -13.41
CA ASN A 250 -20.27 -2.18 -14.03
C ASN A 250 -20.10 -2.13 -15.55
N PRO A 251 -19.54 -3.17 -16.17
CA PRO A 251 -19.29 -3.18 -17.62
C PRO A 251 -20.58 -3.19 -18.45
N MET A 252 -21.74 -3.49 -17.84
CA MET A 252 -23.04 -3.48 -18.52
C MET A 252 -23.68 -2.09 -18.61
N LEU A 253 -23.15 -1.09 -17.91
CA LEU A 253 -23.69 0.27 -17.96
C LEU A 253 -22.93 1.12 -18.99
N SER A 254 -23.60 2.16 -19.50
CA SER A 254 -23.00 3.12 -20.42
C SER A 254 -21.74 3.76 -19.81
N GLY A 255 -20.71 3.97 -20.65
CA GLY A 255 -19.38 4.44 -20.23
C GLY A 255 -18.36 3.31 -20.06
N SER A 256 -18.76 2.05 -20.22
CA SER A 256 -17.80 0.93 -20.30
C SER A 256 -17.07 0.92 -21.66
N PRO A 257 -15.88 0.25 -21.78
CA PRO A 257 -15.16 0.12 -23.06
C PRO A 257 -15.98 -0.54 -24.18
N ASP A 258 -15.61 -0.23 -25.44
CA ASP A 258 -16.38 -0.66 -26.61
C ASP A 258 -16.39 -2.18 -26.87
N ASP A 259 -15.39 -2.90 -26.42
CA ASP A 259 -15.29 -4.35 -26.50
C ASP A 259 -16.30 -5.10 -25.60
N HIS A 260 -16.94 -4.39 -24.68
CA HIS A 260 -18.05 -4.89 -23.86
C HIS A 260 -19.38 -4.35 -24.37
N ASP A 261 -19.70 -4.61 -25.65
CA ASP A 261 -21.00 -4.21 -26.22
C ASP A 261 -22.12 -5.15 -25.73
N TYR A 262 -22.81 -4.71 -24.69
CA TYR A 262 -24.02 -5.37 -24.20
C TYR A 262 -25.29 -4.82 -24.89
N GLY A 263 -25.18 -4.14 -26.05
CA GLY A 263 -26.32 -3.58 -26.80
C GLY A 263 -26.95 -2.35 -26.14
N LEU A 264 -26.26 -1.73 -25.17
CA LEU A 264 -26.78 -0.60 -24.37
C LEU A 264 -26.23 0.77 -24.84
N ARG A 265 -25.47 0.83 -25.94
CA ARG A 265 -24.66 2.01 -26.28
C ARG A 265 -25.30 2.95 -27.28
N GLU A 266 -26.18 2.45 -28.13
CA GLU A 266 -26.90 3.30 -29.07
C GLU A 266 -28.24 3.71 -28.49
N GLY A 267 -28.31 4.93 -27.96
CA GLY A 267 -29.54 5.51 -27.43
C GLY A 267 -29.62 5.56 -25.89
N ALA A 268 -30.76 5.99 -25.40
CA ALA A 268 -31.02 6.03 -23.96
C ALA A 268 -31.04 4.61 -23.38
N HIS A 269 -30.34 4.42 -22.24
CA HIS A 269 -30.35 3.16 -21.50
C HIS A 269 -31.81 2.64 -21.36
N PRO A 270 -32.13 1.36 -21.60
CA PRO A 270 -33.49 0.83 -21.51
C PRO A 270 -34.24 1.19 -20.23
N LEU A 271 -33.52 1.32 -19.12
CA LEU A 271 -34.06 1.80 -17.86
C LEU A 271 -34.53 3.26 -17.94
N ASN A 272 -33.86 4.12 -18.73
CA ASN A 272 -34.30 5.51 -18.90
C ASN A 272 -35.64 5.58 -19.63
N ALA A 273 -35.83 4.79 -20.69
CA ALA A 273 -37.12 4.68 -21.38
C ALA A 273 -38.23 4.21 -20.41
N HIS A 274 -37.92 3.29 -19.53
CA HIS A 274 -38.86 2.84 -18.50
C HIS A 274 -39.18 3.95 -17.48
N PHE A 275 -38.21 4.71 -17.02
CA PHE A 275 -38.40 5.84 -16.12
C PHE A 275 -39.17 6.97 -16.80
N ASP A 276 -38.86 7.28 -18.06
CA ASP A 276 -39.56 8.32 -18.85
C ASP A 276 -41.04 7.96 -19.06
N ALA A 277 -41.32 6.70 -19.38
CA ALA A 277 -42.69 6.20 -19.49
C ALA A 277 -43.46 6.27 -18.18
N ALA A 278 -42.80 5.91 -17.04
CA ALA A 278 -43.39 5.99 -15.72
C ALA A 278 -43.67 7.44 -15.27
N LEU A 279 -42.78 8.38 -15.61
CA LEU A 279 -42.95 9.82 -15.35
C LEU A 279 -44.07 10.39 -16.21
N ALA A 280 -44.15 10.05 -17.47
CA ALA A 280 -45.22 10.47 -18.38
C ALA A 280 -46.62 9.96 -17.92
N ALA A 281 -46.69 8.71 -17.46
CA ALA A 281 -47.91 8.13 -16.92
C ALA A 281 -48.39 8.85 -15.64
N LYS A 282 -47.47 9.27 -14.76
CA LYS A 282 -47.81 10.06 -13.57
C LYS A 282 -48.28 11.46 -13.87
N ALA A 283 -47.72 12.09 -14.93
CA ALA A 283 -48.15 13.43 -15.36
C ALA A 283 -49.55 13.45 -16.04
N ALA A 284 -50.00 12.29 -16.52
CA ALA A 284 -51.29 12.14 -17.21
C ALA A 284 -52.45 11.85 -16.26
N VAL A 285 -52.26 11.75 -14.96
CA VAL A 285 -53.34 11.57 -13.96
C VAL A 285 -53.92 12.95 -13.61
N PRO A 286 -55.17 13.26 -13.97
CA PRO A 286 -55.81 14.53 -13.57
C PRO A 286 -55.92 14.60 -12.06
N ALA A 287 -55.76 15.81 -11.50
CA ALA A 287 -55.89 16.10 -10.09
C ALA A 287 -57.34 15.87 -9.55
#